data_2adffdf4a47aad94ab850ef9f87cb9f4
#
_entry.id   2adffdf4a47aad94ab850ef9f87cb9f4
#
_cell.length_a   1.000
_cell.length_b   1.000
_cell.length_c   1.000
_cell.angle_alpha   90.00
_cell.angle_beta   90.00
_cell.angle_gamma   90.00
#
_symmetry.space_group_name_H-M   'P 1'
#
loop_
_entity.id
_entity.type
_entity.pdbx_description
1 polymer ?
#
loop_
_entity_poly.entity_id
_entity_poly.type
_entity_poly.pdbx_seq_one_letter_code
_entity_poly.pdbx_strand_id
1 'polypeptide(L)'
;ISRGVIEAAPLFDYGNQGASRNPKVKILRGDAFRTLLKSEGRYDVIVSEPSNPWVTGVEMLFTQDFLEAARSRLSPGGVYAQWFHLYETDDETVALVLRTYAEVFDHVAVWGAGHRDLLLLGLNQPGSATDHFRLEERASRADFGKSLTRMGITSFPALLAHEILPVGVLQAAKLQGPIHTLYHPLLNDWAGRAFFRGDVGQLPFLGYGELARMSRENSMLHGYRLRYGGR
;
A
#
# COMPACT_ATOMS: atom_id res chain seq x y z
N ILE A 1 -12.84 13.79 7.20
CA ILE A 1 -12.01 14.99 6.85
C ILE A 1 -12.67 16.24 7.43
N SER A 2 -11.87 17.10 8.06
CA SER A 2 -12.37 18.37 8.60
C SER A 2 -12.62 19.38 7.47
N ARG A 3 -13.56 20.32 7.71
CA ARG A 3 -13.83 21.41 6.79
C ARG A 3 -12.58 22.25 6.54
N GLY A 4 -11.80 22.54 7.58
CA GLY A 4 -10.58 23.30 7.47
C GLY A 4 -9.52 22.71 6.55
N VAL A 5 -9.41 21.37 6.46
CA VAL A 5 -8.51 20.72 5.50
C VAL A 5 -8.95 20.98 4.06
N ILE A 6 -10.25 20.95 3.78
CA ILE A 6 -10.77 21.26 2.44
C ILE A 6 -10.53 22.72 2.09
N GLU A 7 -10.75 23.63 3.03
CA GLU A 7 -10.51 25.08 2.86
C GLU A 7 -9.03 25.39 2.65
N ALA A 8 -8.13 24.63 3.27
CA ALA A 8 -6.68 24.78 3.12
C ALA A 8 -6.12 24.11 1.83
N ALA A 9 -6.86 23.23 1.17
CA ALA A 9 -6.39 22.50 -0.01
C ALA A 9 -5.76 23.39 -1.11
N PRO A 10 -6.30 24.59 -1.44
CA PRO A 10 -5.70 25.49 -2.43
C PRO A 10 -4.28 25.95 -2.08
N LEU A 11 -3.90 25.99 -0.79
CA LEU A 11 -2.57 26.38 -0.36
C LEU A 11 -1.48 25.38 -0.78
N PHE A 12 -1.88 24.15 -1.11
CA PHE A 12 -1.00 23.05 -1.54
C PHE A 12 -0.99 22.85 -3.06
N ASP A 13 -1.73 23.62 -3.82
CA ASP A 13 -1.86 23.50 -5.28
C ASP A 13 -0.51 23.59 -6.02
N TYR A 14 0.47 24.28 -5.47
CA TYR A 14 1.83 24.38 -6.01
C TYR A 14 2.56 23.00 -5.99
N GLY A 15 2.24 22.15 -5.02
CA GLY A 15 2.88 20.83 -4.86
C GLY A 15 2.11 19.67 -5.49
N ASN A 16 0.78 19.83 -5.65
CA ASN A 16 -0.13 18.76 -6.09
C ASN A 16 -0.74 19.03 -7.48
N GLN A 17 -0.10 19.86 -8.29
CA GLN A 17 -0.51 20.19 -9.66
C GLN A 17 -1.91 20.84 -9.75
N GLY A 18 -2.28 21.61 -8.76
CA GLY A 18 -3.54 22.33 -8.74
C GLY A 18 -4.75 21.43 -8.50
N ALA A 19 -4.59 20.38 -7.70
CA ALA A 19 -5.62 19.38 -7.47
C ALA A 19 -6.93 20.00 -6.97
N SER A 20 -6.91 21.05 -6.14
CA SER A 20 -8.12 21.70 -5.62
C SER A 20 -8.99 22.33 -6.72
N ARG A 21 -8.39 22.67 -7.86
CA ARG A 21 -9.03 23.33 -9.02
C ARG A 21 -9.17 22.42 -10.22
N ASN A 22 -8.70 21.19 -10.14
CA ASN A 22 -8.76 20.24 -11.25
C ASN A 22 -10.20 19.72 -11.43
N PRO A 23 -10.82 19.89 -12.60
CA PRO A 23 -12.20 19.44 -12.82
C PRO A 23 -12.40 17.92 -12.75
N LYS A 24 -11.31 17.15 -12.81
CA LYS A 24 -11.33 15.69 -12.61
C LYS A 24 -11.31 15.28 -11.14
N VAL A 25 -11.05 16.21 -10.22
CA VAL A 25 -11.00 15.95 -8.79
C VAL A 25 -12.32 16.33 -8.15
N LYS A 26 -12.94 15.36 -7.46
CA LYS A 26 -14.14 15.58 -6.67
C LYS A 26 -13.83 15.38 -5.20
N ILE A 27 -13.88 16.45 -4.42
CA ILE A 27 -13.68 16.41 -2.98
C ILE A 27 -15.01 16.11 -2.29
N LEU A 28 -15.08 15.00 -1.56
CA LEU A 28 -16.25 14.62 -0.78
C LEU A 28 -15.89 14.70 0.70
N ARG A 29 -16.71 15.43 1.47
CA ARG A 29 -16.58 15.46 2.93
C ARG A 29 -17.38 14.33 3.54
N GLY A 30 -16.71 13.42 4.24
CA GLY A 30 -17.39 12.29 4.87
C GLY A 30 -16.41 11.36 5.57
N ASP A 31 -16.95 10.36 6.19
CA ASP A 31 -16.23 9.20 6.70
C ASP A 31 -15.93 8.25 5.54
N ALA A 32 -14.69 7.78 5.45
CA ALA A 32 -14.23 6.96 4.33
C ALA A 32 -14.93 5.59 4.30
N PHE A 33 -15.07 4.94 5.44
CA PHE A 33 -15.70 3.63 5.53
C PHE A 33 -17.18 3.70 5.11
N ARG A 34 -17.91 4.66 5.66
CA ARG A 34 -19.32 4.87 5.26
C ARG A 34 -19.47 5.24 3.80
N THR A 35 -18.51 6.01 3.26
CA THR A 35 -18.51 6.40 1.85
C THR A 35 -18.30 5.18 0.97
N LEU A 36 -17.35 4.31 1.29
CA LEU A 36 -17.13 3.06 0.55
C LEU A 36 -18.35 2.13 0.61
N LEU A 37 -18.94 1.94 1.79
CA LEU A 37 -20.12 1.08 1.96
C LEU A 37 -21.32 1.57 1.15
N LYS A 38 -21.50 2.89 1.06
CA LYS A 38 -22.64 3.51 0.33
C LYS A 38 -22.38 3.72 -1.15
N SER A 39 -21.12 3.66 -1.59
CA SER A 39 -20.79 3.83 -3.01
C SER A 39 -21.37 2.69 -3.84
N GLU A 40 -21.99 3.01 -4.95
CA GLU A 40 -22.43 2.02 -5.96
C GLU A 40 -21.35 1.82 -7.04
N GLY A 41 -20.42 2.76 -7.15
CA GLY A 41 -19.34 2.73 -8.13
C GLY A 41 -18.22 1.74 -7.78
N ARG A 42 -17.47 1.36 -8.82
CA ARG A 42 -16.22 0.63 -8.70
C ARG A 42 -15.06 1.53 -9.07
N TYR A 43 -13.90 1.23 -8.50
CA TYR A 43 -12.69 2.02 -8.66
C TYR A 43 -11.56 1.13 -9.19
N ASP A 44 -10.78 1.65 -10.13
CA ASP A 44 -9.59 0.96 -10.63
C ASP A 44 -8.46 1.02 -9.59
N VAL A 45 -8.42 2.11 -8.81
CA VAL A 45 -7.47 2.29 -7.72
C VAL A 45 -8.17 2.94 -6.54
N ILE A 46 -7.99 2.38 -5.35
CA ILE A 46 -8.36 3.00 -4.07
C ILE A 46 -7.05 3.23 -3.31
N VAL A 47 -6.77 4.48 -2.94
CA VAL A 47 -5.60 4.84 -2.14
C VAL A 47 -6.04 5.27 -0.75
N SER A 48 -5.43 4.68 0.28
CA SER A 48 -5.63 5.03 1.67
C SER A 48 -4.29 5.48 2.28
N GLU A 49 -4.26 6.71 2.74
CA GLU A 49 -3.10 7.27 3.46
C GLU A 49 -3.58 7.70 4.85
N PRO A 50 -3.82 6.73 5.76
CA PRO A 50 -4.19 7.02 7.13
C PRO A 50 -3.04 7.69 7.86
N SER A 51 -3.33 8.39 8.95
CA SER A 51 -2.30 8.73 9.92
C SER A 51 -1.90 7.47 10.72
N ASN A 52 -1.11 7.64 11.76
CA ASN A 52 -0.48 6.54 12.46
C ASN A 52 -1.49 5.60 13.16
N PRO A 53 -1.26 4.28 13.17
CA PRO A 53 -2.23 3.29 13.65
C PRO A 53 -2.53 3.35 15.16
N TRP A 54 -1.68 4.01 15.95
CA TRP A 54 -1.96 4.26 17.38
C TRP A 54 -2.92 5.43 17.65
N VAL A 55 -3.30 6.18 16.61
CA VAL A 55 -4.29 7.25 16.71
C VAL A 55 -5.69 6.64 16.70
N THR A 56 -6.44 6.87 17.78
CA THR A 56 -7.78 6.31 17.94
C THR A 56 -8.69 6.63 16.75
N GLY A 57 -9.29 5.60 16.18
CA GLY A 57 -10.17 5.67 15.02
C GLY A 57 -9.45 5.46 13.69
N VAL A 58 -8.12 5.63 13.63
CA VAL A 58 -7.33 5.38 12.41
C VAL A 58 -7.13 3.89 12.20
N GLU A 59 -6.95 3.13 13.27
CA GLU A 59 -6.81 1.67 13.24
C GLU A 59 -7.96 0.96 12.51
N MET A 60 -9.14 1.57 12.51
CA MET A 60 -10.32 1.04 11.80
C MET A 60 -10.08 0.88 10.29
N LEU A 61 -9.20 1.69 9.72
CA LEU A 61 -8.85 1.62 8.29
C LEU A 61 -7.94 0.42 7.94
N PHE A 62 -7.48 -0.31 8.95
CA PHE A 62 -6.68 -1.53 8.80
C PHE A 62 -7.46 -2.80 9.15
N THR A 63 -8.74 -2.69 9.55
CA THR A 63 -9.57 -3.85 9.89
C THR A 63 -9.92 -4.67 8.65
N GLN A 64 -10.11 -5.97 8.87
CA GLN A 64 -10.66 -6.87 7.86
C GLN A 64 -11.94 -6.28 7.24
N ASP A 65 -12.85 -5.78 8.09
CA ASP A 65 -14.14 -5.20 7.67
C ASP A 65 -13.96 -4.03 6.69
N PHE A 66 -12.99 -3.15 6.96
CA PHE A 66 -12.69 -2.03 6.06
C PHE A 66 -12.04 -2.50 4.76
N LEU A 67 -11.09 -3.42 4.84
CA LEU A 67 -10.40 -3.98 3.67
C LEU A 67 -11.37 -4.75 2.77
N GLU A 68 -12.31 -5.50 3.33
CA GLU A 68 -13.39 -6.18 2.58
C GLU A 68 -14.31 -5.16 1.88
N ALA A 69 -14.68 -4.08 2.57
CA ALA A 69 -15.45 -3.01 1.96
C ALA A 69 -14.69 -2.36 0.80
N ALA A 70 -13.39 -2.07 0.96
CA ALA A 70 -12.54 -1.54 -0.10
C ALA A 70 -12.42 -2.53 -1.27
N ARG A 71 -12.12 -3.82 -1.00
CA ARG A 71 -12.05 -4.88 -2.01
C ARG A 71 -13.35 -4.98 -2.82
N SER A 72 -14.51 -4.92 -2.17
CA SER A 72 -15.82 -5.00 -2.83
C SER A 72 -16.07 -3.88 -3.83
N ARG A 73 -15.35 -2.76 -3.70
CA ARG A 73 -15.46 -1.58 -4.58
C ARG A 73 -14.36 -1.50 -5.64
N LEU A 74 -13.44 -2.45 -5.67
CA LEU A 74 -12.47 -2.52 -6.76
C LEU A 74 -13.11 -3.07 -8.03
N SER A 75 -12.72 -2.49 -9.17
CA SER A 75 -12.96 -3.05 -10.49
C SER A 75 -12.22 -4.38 -10.65
N PRO A 76 -12.59 -5.26 -11.60
CA PRO A 76 -11.74 -6.38 -11.99
C PRO A 76 -10.32 -5.88 -12.35
N GLY A 77 -9.29 -6.45 -11.71
CA GLY A 77 -7.91 -5.98 -11.85
C GLY A 77 -7.58 -4.68 -11.11
N GLY A 78 -8.51 -4.17 -10.30
CA GLY A 78 -8.29 -2.98 -9.47
C GLY A 78 -7.32 -3.24 -8.32
N VAL A 79 -6.71 -2.17 -7.81
CA VAL A 79 -5.69 -2.18 -6.77
C VAL A 79 -6.13 -1.32 -5.58
N TYR A 80 -6.06 -1.88 -4.39
CA TYR A 80 -6.10 -1.13 -3.14
C TYR A 80 -4.67 -0.87 -2.68
N ALA A 81 -4.31 0.37 -2.44
CA ALA A 81 -3.00 0.80 -1.97
C ALA A 81 -3.13 1.52 -0.63
N GLN A 82 -2.40 1.08 0.39
CA GLN A 82 -2.41 1.71 1.70
C GLN A 82 -1.00 1.97 2.20
N TRP A 83 -0.78 3.18 2.69
CA TRP A 83 0.43 3.54 3.40
C TRP A 83 0.47 2.87 4.78
N PHE A 84 1.65 2.38 5.15
CA PHE A 84 1.99 1.87 6.48
C PHE A 84 3.46 2.19 6.77
N HIS A 85 3.91 2.08 8.00
CA HIS A 85 5.28 2.39 8.37
C HIS A 85 5.84 1.37 9.37
N LEU A 86 7.18 1.32 9.46
CA LEU A 86 7.92 0.41 10.34
C LEU A 86 8.51 1.11 11.57
N TYR A 87 8.54 2.45 11.61
CA TYR A 87 8.97 3.20 12.78
C TYR A 87 7.85 3.25 13.84
N GLU A 88 8.22 3.30 15.10
CA GLU A 88 7.26 3.33 16.22
C GLU A 88 6.23 2.18 16.13
N THR A 89 6.70 1.02 15.69
CA THR A 89 5.91 -0.19 15.43
C THR A 89 6.80 -1.39 15.77
N ASP A 90 6.23 -2.53 16.15
CA ASP A 90 6.97 -3.77 16.38
C ASP A 90 6.61 -4.87 15.38
N ASP A 91 7.39 -5.96 15.38
CA ASP A 91 7.24 -7.08 14.45
C ASP A 91 5.86 -7.74 14.54
N GLU A 92 5.27 -7.80 15.74
CA GLU A 92 3.94 -8.39 15.96
C GLU A 92 2.85 -7.52 15.33
N THR A 93 2.97 -6.19 15.47
CA THR A 93 2.06 -5.22 14.86
C THR A 93 2.15 -5.27 13.33
N VAL A 94 3.37 -5.33 12.78
CA VAL A 94 3.58 -5.52 11.33
C VAL A 94 2.93 -6.82 10.86
N ALA A 95 3.19 -7.92 11.58
CA ALA A 95 2.62 -9.23 11.24
C ALA A 95 1.10 -9.25 11.34
N LEU A 96 0.49 -8.54 12.31
CA LEU A 96 -0.97 -8.39 12.44
C LEU A 96 -1.57 -7.73 11.20
N VAL A 97 -0.99 -6.61 10.76
CA VAL A 97 -1.45 -5.89 9.56
C VAL A 97 -1.33 -6.78 8.32
N LEU A 98 -0.19 -7.44 8.13
CA LEU A 98 0.03 -8.31 6.97
C LEU A 98 -0.90 -9.52 6.95
N ARG A 99 -1.17 -10.14 8.12
CA ARG A 99 -2.16 -11.23 8.23
C ARG A 99 -3.55 -10.76 7.81
N THR A 100 -3.96 -9.59 8.31
CA THR A 100 -5.27 -9.03 7.98
C THR A 100 -5.41 -8.76 6.48
N TYR A 101 -4.33 -8.29 5.84
CA TYR A 101 -4.29 -8.15 4.38
C TYR A 101 -4.38 -9.48 3.64
N ALA A 102 -3.64 -10.50 4.08
CA ALA A 102 -3.63 -11.83 3.46
C ALA A 102 -4.98 -12.55 3.60
N GLU A 103 -5.74 -12.26 4.66
CA GLU A 103 -7.09 -12.79 4.84
C GLU A 103 -8.08 -12.22 3.82
N VAL A 104 -7.91 -10.94 3.47
CA VAL A 104 -8.85 -10.26 2.57
C VAL A 104 -8.45 -10.36 1.10
N PHE A 105 -7.17 -10.19 0.79
CA PHE A 105 -6.68 -10.14 -0.60
C PHE A 105 -5.92 -11.41 -0.95
N ASP A 106 -6.34 -12.09 -2.02
CA ASP A 106 -5.65 -13.27 -2.54
C ASP A 106 -4.25 -12.94 -3.09
N HIS A 107 -4.04 -11.68 -3.46
CA HIS A 107 -2.78 -11.18 -4.03
C HIS A 107 -2.36 -9.91 -3.31
N VAL A 108 -1.27 -10.00 -2.55
CA VAL A 108 -0.69 -8.87 -1.80
C VAL A 108 0.76 -8.67 -2.26
N ALA A 109 1.12 -7.42 -2.51
CA ALA A 109 2.50 -6.99 -2.71
C ALA A 109 2.85 -5.88 -1.72
N VAL A 110 4.13 -5.76 -1.33
CA VAL A 110 4.62 -4.68 -0.46
C VAL A 110 5.76 -3.97 -1.15
N TRP A 111 5.66 -2.65 -1.21
CA TRP A 111 6.66 -1.76 -1.80
C TRP A 111 7.23 -0.83 -0.76
N GLY A 112 8.51 -0.52 -0.84
CA GLY A 112 9.15 0.52 -0.03
C GLY A 112 8.88 1.90 -0.63
N ALA A 113 8.43 2.84 0.20
CA ALA A 113 8.16 4.22 -0.21
C ALA A 113 9.20 5.23 0.33
N GLY A 114 10.35 4.75 0.76
CA GLY A 114 11.44 5.49 1.37
C GLY A 114 11.66 5.09 2.83
N HIS A 115 12.82 5.38 3.38
CA HIS A 115 13.29 5.03 4.73
C HIS A 115 12.63 3.80 5.39
N ARG A 116 11.46 3.95 5.96
CA ARG A 116 10.70 2.91 6.69
C ARG A 116 9.21 2.95 6.36
N ASP A 117 8.87 3.62 5.29
CA ASP A 117 7.50 3.66 4.77
C ASP A 117 7.25 2.52 3.82
N LEU A 118 6.08 1.94 3.91
CA LEU A 118 5.61 0.85 3.08
C LEU A 118 4.34 1.24 2.34
N LEU A 119 4.19 0.71 1.15
CA LEU A 119 2.96 0.71 0.40
C LEU A 119 2.45 -0.74 0.32
N LEU A 120 1.36 -1.02 1.00
CA LEU A 120 0.70 -2.31 0.98
C LEU A 120 -0.30 -2.32 -0.18
N LEU A 121 -0.14 -3.25 -1.12
CA LEU A 121 -0.99 -3.37 -2.29
C LEU A 121 -1.84 -4.64 -2.18
N GLY A 122 -3.15 -4.48 -2.12
CA GLY A 122 -4.12 -5.59 -2.24
C GLY A 122 -4.73 -5.59 -3.65
N LEU A 123 -4.64 -6.72 -4.35
CA LEU A 123 -5.14 -6.85 -5.70
C LEU A 123 -6.36 -7.79 -5.73
N ASN A 124 -7.39 -7.41 -6.48
CA ASN A 124 -8.64 -8.15 -6.58
C ASN A 124 -8.54 -9.40 -7.50
N GLN A 125 -7.54 -9.41 -8.39
CA GLN A 125 -7.23 -10.54 -9.28
C GLN A 125 -5.73 -10.56 -9.55
N PRO A 126 -5.15 -11.73 -9.90
CA PRO A 126 -3.78 -11.74 -10.38
C PRO A 126 -3.72 -10.81 -11.59
N GLY A 127 -2.77 -9.87 -11.56
CA GLY A 127 -2.50 -9.06 -12.74
C GLY A 127 -2.26 -10.00 -13.94
N SER A 128 -2.76 -9.63 -15.12
CA SER A 128 -2.27 -10.21 -16.36
C SER A 128 -0.74 -10.14 -16.36
N ALA A 129 -0.08 -11.10 -17.02
CA ALA A 129 1.38 -11.12 -17.09
C ALA A 129 1.95 -9.70 -17.26
N THR A 130 2.81 -9.30 -16.33
CA THR A 130 3.30 -7.92 -16.24
C THR A 130 3.94 -7.48 -17.54
N ASP A 131 3.33 -6.54 -18.23
CA ASP A 131 3.90 -5.92 -19.42
C ASP A 131 4.93 -4.85 -19.00
N HIS A 132 6.15 -5.28 -18.74
CA HIS A 132 7.24 -4.41 -18.33
C HIS A 132 7.51 -3.28 -19.33
N PHE A 133 7.37 -3.52 -20.64
CA PHE A 133 7.57 -2.49 -21.67
C PHE A 133 6.56 -1.36 -21.51
N ARG A 134 5.28 -1.70 -21.36
CA ARG A 134 4.22 -0.71 -21.18
C ARG A 134 4.35 0.04 -19.84
N LEU A 135 4.84 -0.62 -18.79
CA LEU A 135 5.10 0.02 -17.51
C LEU A 135 6.29 0.99 -17.59
N GLU A 136 7.37 0.59 -18.26
CA GLU A 136 8.54 1.42 -18.48
C GLU A 136 8.21 2.65 -19.34
N GLU A 137 7.44 2.48 -20.41
CA GLU A 137 6.93 3.59 -21.23
C GLU A 137 6.13 4.58 -20.39
N ARG A 138 5.23 4.10 -19.52
CA ARG A 138 4.46 4.96 -18.62
C ARG A 138 5.33 5.65 -17.58
N ALA A 139 6.30 4.97 -17.01
CA ALA A 139 7.23 5.52 -16.03
C ALA A 139 8.11 6.62 -16.63
N SER A 140 8.39 6.53 -17.95
CA SER A 140 9.21 7.49 -18.69
C SER A 140 8.45 8.73 -19.16
N ARG A 141 7.13 8.80 -18.99
CA ARG A 141 6.34 10.00 -19.33
C ARG A 141 6.79 11.19 -18.51
N ALA A 142 6.86 12.36 -19.17
CA ALA A 142 7.45 13.56 -18.58
C ALA A 142 6.84 14.00 -17.26
N ASP A 143 5.52 13.81 -17.07
CA ASP A 143 4.79 14.12 -15.85
C ASP A 143 5.16 13.14 -14.70
N PHE A 144 5.20 11.85 -15.01
CA PHE A 144 5.49 10.80 -14.05
C PHE A 144 7.00 10.71 -13.76
N GLY A 145 7.84 10.75 -14.81
CA GLY A 145 9.29 10.73 -14.69
C GLY A 145 9.86 11.86 -13.83
N LYS A 146 9.32 13.09 -13.93
CA LYS A 146 9.69 14.18 -13.04
C LYS A 146 9.37 13.89 -11.57
N SER A 147 8.23 13.25 -11.29
CA SER A 147 7.87 12.87 -9.93
C SER A 147 8.79 11.81 -9.37
N LEU A 148 9.12 10.79 -10.15
CA LEU A 148 10.10 9.75 -9.77
C LEU A 148 11.49 10.35 -9.51
N THR A 149 11.97 11.23 -10.39
CA THR A 149 13.27 11.90 -10.23
C THR A 149 13.33 12.72 -8.94
N ARG A 150 12.25 13.41 -8.55
CA ARG A 150 12.19 14.13 -7.26
C ARG A 150 12.30 13.20 -6.05
N MET A 151 11.90 11.95 -6.19
CA MET A 151 12.04 10.90 -5.18
C MET A 151 13.40 10.17 -5.25
N GLY A 152 14.31 10.58 -6.13
CA GLY A 152 15.61 9.93 -6.34
C GLY A 152 15.53 8.66 -7.22
N ILE A 153 14.38 8.36 -7.80
CA ILE A 153 14.18 7.19 -8.68
C ILE A 153 14.49 7.62 -10.11
N THR A 154 15.67 7.25 -10.60
CA THR A 154 16.21 7.74 -11.88
C THR A 154 16.08 6.76 -13.04
N SER A 155 15.62 5.53 -12.78
CA SER A 155 15.45 4.51 -13.81
C SER A 155 14.31 3.56 -13.49
N PHE A 156 13.78 2.88 -14.51
CA PHE A 156 12.72 1.90 -14.32
C PHE A 156 13.17 0.70 -13.47
N PRO A 157 14.37 0.11 -13.63
CA PRO A 157 14.86 -0.90 -12.69
C PRO A 157 14.99 -0.41 -11.26
N ALA A 158 15.35 0.87 -11.03
CA ALA A 158 15.38 1.45 -9.69
C ALA A 158 13.98 1.53 -9.08
N LEU A 159 12.95 1.88 -9.88
CA LEU A 159 11.56 1.81 -9.43
C LEU A 159 11.17 0.39 -9.03
N LEU A 160 11.48 -0.62 -9.86
CA LEU A 160 11.16 -2.02 -9.56
C LEU A 160 11.89 -2.56 -8.33
N ALA A 161 13.05 -2.02 -7.99
CA ALA A 161 13.80 -2.39 -6.78
C ALA A 161 13.11 -1.96 -5.47
N HIS A 162 12.08 -1.12 -5.54
CA HIS A 162 11.25 -0.79 -4.37
C HIS A 162 10.25 -1.90 -4.00
N GLU A 163 10.04 -2.91 -4.85
CA GLU A 163 9.23 -4.07 -4.51
C GLU A 163 9.96 -4.94 -3.48
N ILE A 164 9.46 -4.95 -2.24
CA ILE A 164 10.04 -5.70 -1.12
C ILE A 164 9.44 -7.09 -1.03
N LEU A 165 8.12 -7.21 -1.15
CA LEU A 165 7.40 -8.46 -1.17
C LEU A 165 6.56 -8.55 -2.45
N PRO A 166 6.96 -9.39 -3.40
CA PRO A 166 6.15 -9.69 -4.58
C PRO A 166 4.87 -10.46 -4.23
N VAL A 167 3.92 -10.40 -5.12
CA VAL A 167 2.69 -11.18 -5.04
C VAL A 167 2.98 -12.67 -4.81
N GLY A 168 2.22 -13.28 -3.90
CA GLY A 168 2.29 -14.70 -3.55
C GLY A 168 3.23 -15.01 -2.38
N VAL A 169 4.20 -14.16 -2.06
CA VAL A 169 5.13 -14.41 -0.94
C VAL A 169 4.40 -14.35 0.40
N LEU A 170 3.54 -13.35 0.61
CA LEU A 170 2.79 -13.21 1.86
C LEU A 170 1.83 -14.40 2.09
N GLN A 171 1.13 -14.83 1.05
CA GLN A 171 0.24 -16.00 1.12
C GLN A 171 1.02 -17.28 1.42
N ALA A 172 2.20 -17.45 0.81
CA ALA A 172 3.07 -18.61 1.05
C ALA A 172 3.64 -18.61 2.48
N ALA A 173 3.82 -17.45 3.09
CA ALA A 173 4.33 -17.31 4.45
C ALA A 173 3.37 -17.88 5.51
N LYS A 174 2.06 -17.94 5.24
CA LYS A 174 1.03 -18.48 6.14
C LYS A 174 1.19 -17.96 7.58
N LEU A 175 1.33 -16.65 7.73
CA LEU A 175 1.54 -16.03 9.04
C LEU A 175 0.43 -16.42 10.02
N GLN A 176 0.82 -17.03 11.14
CA GLN A 176 -0.09 -17.46 12.19
C GLN A 176 -0.36 -16.32 13.18
N GLY A 177 -1.57 -16.30 13.75
CA GLY A 177 -1.95 -15.34 14.79
C GLY A 177 -3.31 -14.69 14.55
N PRO A 178 -3.70 -13.70 15.36
CA PRO A 178 -4.99 -13.05 15.26
C PRO A 178 -5.10 -12.15 14.02
N ILE A 179 -6.35 -11.87 13.64
CA ILE A 179 -6.73 -10.90 12.60
C ILE A 179 -7.28 -9.64 13.27
N HIS A 180 -6.97 -8.48 12.71
CA HIS A 180 -7.50 -7.21 13.17
C HIS A 180 -8.88 -6.97 12.58
N THR A 181 -9.90 -6.93 13.42
CA THR A 181 -11.31 -6.73 13.03
C THR A 181 -11.95 -5.64 13.88
N LEU A 182 -13.13 -5.16 13.48
CA LEU A 182 -13.93 -4.26 14.32
C LEU A 182 -14.34 -4.90 15.67
N TYR A 183 -14.51 -6.21 15.69
CA TYR A 183 -14.85 -6.96 16.90
C TYR A 183 -13.64 -7.23 17.81
N HIS A 184 -12.44 -7.31 17.23
CA HIS A 184 -11.18 -7.52 17.94
C HIS A 184 -10.17 -6.46 17.49
N PRO A 185 -10.31 -5.22 17.97
CA PRO A 185 -9.48 -4.10 17.55
C PRO A 185 -8.13 -4.12 18.27
N LEU A 186 -7.20 -4.95 17.78
CA LEU A 186 -5.88 -5.16 18.40
C LEU A 186 -4.86 -4.08 18.04
N LEU A 187 -4.98 -3.49 16.84
CA LEU A 187 -3.92 -2.68 16.26
C LEU A 187 -3.60 -1.43 17.06
N ASN A 188 -4.61 -0.70 17.54
CA ASN A 188 -4.42 0.51 18.34
C ASN A 188 -3.58 0.22 19.60
N ASP A 189 -3.94 -0.83 20.34
CA ASP A 189 -3.26 -1.21 21.57
C ASP A 189 -1.83 -1.67 21.34
N TRP A 190 -1.59 -2.48 20.31
CA TRP A 190 -0.26 -2.97 19.97
C TRP A 190 0.63 -1.85 19.44
N ALA A 191 0.14 -1.08 18.47
CA ALA A 191 0.87 0.06 17.92
C ALA A 191 1.12 1.15 18.98
N GLY A 192 0.17 1.40 19.88
CA GLY A 192 0.35 2.32 21.00
C GLY A 192 1.49 1.91 21.94
N ARG A 193 1.58 0.63 22.27
CA ARG A 193 2.70 0.11 23.08
C ARG A 193 4.04 0.24 22.36
N ALA A 194 4.10 -0.10 21.10
CA ALA A 194 5.31 0.01 20.29
C ALA A 194 5.77 1.48 20.15
N PHE A 195 4.82 2.39 19.93
CA PHE A 195 5.09 3.84 19.90
C PHE A 195 5.76 4.34 21.18
N PHE A 196 5.21 4.02 22.37
CA PHE A 196 5.80 4.47 23.63
C PHE A 196 7.16 3.85 23.94
N ARG A 197 7.49 2.69 23.35
CA ARG A 197 8.80 2.06 23.47
C ARG A 197 9.79 2.57 22.44
N GLY A 198 9.32 3.24 21.38
CA GLY A 198 10.14 3.66 20.26
C GLY A 198 10.64 2.49 19.43
N ASP A 199 9.87 1.40 19.37
CA ASP A 199 10.23 0.19 18.64
C ASP A 199 10.29 0.45 17.13
N VAL A 200 10.96 -0.46 16.42
CA VAL A 200 11.05 -0.46 14.97
C VAL A 200 10.75 -1.87 14.48
N GLY A 201 9.61 -1.99 13.80
CA GLY A 201 9.18 -3.25 13.23
C GLY A 201 9.97 -3.66 12.00
N GLN A 202 9.99 -4.96 11.76
CA GLN A 202 10.59 -5.58 10.58
C GLN A 202 9.56 -6.44 9.86
N LEU A 203 9.77 -6.63 8.56
CA LEU A 203 8.99 -7.62 7.82
C LEU A 203 9.43 -9.02 8.23
N PRO A 204 8.51 -9.90 8.67
CA PRO A 204 8.86 -11.12 9.42
C PRO A 204 9.57 -12.21 8.60
N PHE A 205 9.85 -12.00 7.31
CA PHE A 205 10.41 -13.05 6.43
C PHE A 205 11.49 -12.55 5.45
N LEU A 206 12.11 -11.39 5.70
CA LEU A 206 13.22 -10.90 4.86
C LEU A 206 14.58 -11.54 5.19
N GLY A 207 14.56 -12.68 5.88
CA GLY A 207 15.76 -13.44 6.20
C GLY A 207 16.24 -14.36 5.07
N TYR A 208 16.87 -15.45 5.47
CA TYR A 208 17.29 -16.54 4.58
C TYR A 208 16.19 -17.60 4.48
N GLY A 209 16.18 -18.37 3.40
CA GLY A 209 15.28 -19.51 3.23
C GLY A 209 14.39 -19.42 2.01
N GLU A 210 13.36 -20.26 2.00
CA GLU A 210 12.48 -20.44 0.83
C GLU A 210 11.70 -19.16 0.49
N LEU A 211 11.15 -18.46 1.48
CA LEU A 211 10.40 -17.21 1.26
C LEU A 211 11.29 -16.10 0.70
N ALA A 212 12.54 -15.99 1.16
CA ALA A 212 13.50 -15.03 0.61
C ALA A 212 13.88 -15.37 -0.84
N ARG A 213 13.99 -16.67 -1.18
CA ARG A 213 14.20 -17.12 -2.55
C ARG A 213 12.99 -16.79 -3.43
N MET A 214 11.78 -17.14 -2.99
CA MET A 214 10.53 -16.79 -3.68
C MET A 214 10.42 -15.27 -3.90
N SER A 215 10.76 -14.46 -2.90
CA SER A 215 10.73 -13.00 -3.00
C SER A 215 11.64 -12.51 -4.13
N ARG A 216 12.85 -13.05 -4.25
CA ARG A 216 13.77 -12.69 -5.34
C ARG A 216 13.27 -13.18 -6.70
N GLU A 217 12.85 -14.43 -6.80
CA GLU A 217 12.45 -15.08 -8.06
C GLU A 217 11.12 -14.52 -8.62
N ASN A 218 10.19 -14.15 -7.74
CA ASN A 218 8.90 -13.59 -8.13
C ASN A 218 8.91 -12.08 -8.32
N SER A 219 10.04 -11.39 -8.00
CA SER A 219 10.08 -9.93 -8.09
C SER A 219 9.96 -9.42 -9.53
N MET A 220 9.30 -8.28 -9.67
CA MET A 220 9.19 -7.60 -10.96
C MET A 220 10.55 -7.26 -11.54
N LEU A 221 11.52 -6.91 -10.68
CA LEU A 221 12.89 -6.63 -11.10
C LEU A 221 13.58 -7.88 -11.70
N HIS A 222 13.38 -9.05 -11.09
CA HIS A 222 13.89 -10.29 -11.63
C HIS A 222 13.28 -10.62 -13.00
N GLY A 223 11.95 -10.54 -13.10
CA GLY A 223 11.24 -10.73 -14.35
C GLY A 223 11.71 -9.77 -15.48
N TYR A 224 11.93 -8.51 -15.12
CA TYR A 224 12.49 -7.51 -16.04
C TYR A 224 13.90 -7.88 -16.50
N ARG A 225 14.80 -8.27 -15.59
CA ARG A 225 16.17 -8.67 -15.90
C ARG A 225 16.23 -9.90 -16.80
N LEU A 226 15.40 -10.90 -16.56
CA LEU A 226 15.33 -12.10 -17.43
C LEU A 226 14.92 -11.74 -18.86
N ARG A 227 14.06 -10.75 -19.03
CA ARG A 227 13.50 -10.37 -20.33
C ARG A 227 14.38 -9.37 -21.11
N TYR A 228 15.08 -8.49 -20.41
CA TYR A 228 15.77 -7.33 -20.98
C TYR A 228 17.23 -7.19 -20.54
N GLY A 229 17.71 -7.97 -19.58
CA GLY A 229 19.05 -7.84 -18.97
C GLY A 229 20.24 -8.26 -19.84
N GLY A 230 19.99 -8.63 -21.06
CA GLY A 230 21.03 -8.95 -22.07
C GLY A 230 21.22 -7.88 -23.15
N ARG A 231 20.67 -6.67 -22.96
CA ARG A 231 20.81 -5.54 -23.90
C ARG A 231 21.72 -4.47 -23.34
#